data_fb263aff840aa7bf8b518ef98c1a6b79
#
_entry.id   fb263aff840aa7bf8b518ef98c1a6b79
#
_cell.length_a   1.000
_cell.length_b   1.000
_cell.length_c   1.000
_cell.angle_alpha   90.00
_cell.angle_beta   90.00
_cell.angle_gamma   90.00
#
_symmetry.space_group_name_H-M   'P 1'
#
loop_
_entity.id
_entity.type
_entity.pdbx_description
1 polymer ?
#
loop_
_entity_poly.entity_id
_entity_poly.type
_entity_poly.pdbx_seq_one_letter_code
_entity_poly.pdbx_strand_id
1 'polypeptide(L)'
;MNQHISDKATLGAGTTLGYNVVVMDGVRIGENCLIGCNVVIHAGSIIGDNVRIDDNTIIGKLPLSSPRSIFKVPTDLAPAKIGSFCQLGANVVIYAGCEIGERNLIADMATVRENVRIGSLNIVGRNVSIENFVTIGDRNKFETNSYITAYSTVEDYCFVAPCVATSNDNYMARDKARFDHFKGVTLKRGARIGVNATILPGKVIEPDGTVAAGAVVSRDVPSGKIVLGSPAKPLRDVPDAQLLENNLDK
;
A
#
# COMPACT_ATOMS: atom_id res chain seq x y z
N MET A 1 9.12 -29.96 -14.01
CA MET A 1 8.84 -28.75 -13.22
C MET A 1 7.66 -29.08 -12.32
N ASN A 2 7.80 -28.89 -11.00
CA ASN A 2 6.65 -29.08 -10.09
C ASN A 2 5.84 -27.77 -10.11
N GLN A 3 4.74 -27.75 -10.84
CA GLN A 3 3.78 -26.65 -10.88
C GLN A 3 2.40 -27.22 -10.59
N HIS A 4 1.60 -26.51 -9.83
CA HIS A 4 0.20 -26.87 -9.62
C HIS A 4 -0.69 -25.75 -10.20
N ILE A 5 -1.20 -25.99 -11.40
CA ILE A 5 -2.06 -25.05 -12.11
C ILE A 5 -3.44 -25.68 -12.20
N SER A 6 -4.46 -25.02 -11.65
CA SER A 6 -5.84 -25.48 -11.75
C SER A 6 -6.32 -25.49 -13.20
N ASP A 7 -7.08 -26.51 -13.58
CA ASP A 7 -7.73 -26.60 -14.90
C ASP A 7 -8.75 -25.45 -15.15
N LYS A 8 -9.17 -24.76 -14.09
CA LYS A 8 -10.07 -23.60 -14.16
C LYS A 8 -9.31 -22.25 -14.24
N ALA A 9 -7.98 -22.27 -14.19
CA ALA A 9 -7.19 -21.07 -14.37
C ALA A 9 -6.95 -20.80 -15.86
N THR A 10 -6.75 -19.52 -16.19
CA THR A 10 -6.38 -19.10 -17.54
C THR A 10 -5.08 -18.31 -17.52
N LEU A 11 -4.19 -18.62 -18.46
CA LEU A 11 -2.91 -17.95 -18.65
C LEU A 11 -2.87 -17.38 -20.08
N GLY A 12 -2.57 -16.09 -20.19
CA GLY A 12 -2.37 -15.43 -21.48
C GLY A 12 -1.12 -15.90 -22.21
N ALA A 13 -1.09 -15.65 -23.50
CA ALA A 13 0.02 -16.00 -24.36
C ALA A 13 1.33 -15.34 -23.91
N GLY A 14 2.46 -16.04 -24.05
CA GLY A 14 3.77 -15.52 -23.67
C GLY A 14 4.05 -15.47 -22.16
N THR A 15 3.09 -15.84 -21.31
CA THR A 15 3.30 -15.90 -19.86
C THR A 15 4.15 -17.09 -19.48
N THR A 16 5.15 -16.85 -18.62
CA THR A 16 6.09 -17.87 -18.14
C THR A 16 6.02 -18.04 -16.63
N LEU A 17 6.16 -19.27 -16.15
CA LEU A 17 6.10 -19.63 -14.74
C LEU A 17 7.41 -20.29 -14.30
N GLY A 18 7.93 -19.90 -13.15
CA GLY A 18 9.06 -20.53 -12.48
C GLY A 18 8.73 -21.90 -11.88
N TYR A 19 9.60 -22.38 -11.00
CA TYR A 19 9.42 -23.66 -10.30
C TYR A 19 8.45 -23.51 -9.12
N ASN A 20 7.72 -24.59 -8.81
CA ASN A 20 6.82 -24.69 -7.64
C ASN A 20 5.74 -23.59 -7.59
N VAL A 21 5.29 -23.08 -8.73
CA VAL A 21 4.19 -22.11 -8.78
C VAL A 21 2.87 -22.81 -8.53
N VAL A 22 2.02 -22.21 -7.70
CA VAL A 22 0.65 -22.68 -7.42
C VAL A 22 -0.34 -21.64 -7.93
N VAL A 23 -1.17 -22.03 -8.89
CA VAL A 23 -2.25 -21.20 -9.44
C VAL A 23 -3.58 -21.88 -9.15
N MET A 24 -4.40 -21.26 -8.28
CA MET A 24 -5.64 -21.86 -7.81
C MET A 24 -6.82 -21.64 -8.79
N ASP A 25 -7.97 -22.20 -8.42
CA ASP A 25 -9.21 -22.16 -9.24
C ASP A 25 -9.61 -20.75 -9.64
N GLY A 26 -9.99 -20.56 -10.90
CA GLY A 26 -10.55 -19.31 -11.42
C GLY A 26 -9.58 -18.14 -11.52
N VAL A 27 -8.29 -18.36 -11.27
CA VAL A 27 -7.26 -17.34 -11.49
C VAL A 27 -7.16 -16.99 -12.98
N ARG A 28 -7.02 -15.71 -13.28
CA ARG A 28 -6.76 -15.21 -14.62
C ARG A 28 -5.46 -14.43 -14.64
N ILE A 29 -4.53 -14.86 -15.47
CA ILE A 29 -3.24 -14.18 -15.70
C ILE A 29 -3.22 -13.71 -17.14
N GLY A 30 -2.89 -12.44 -17.37
CA GLY A 30 -2.81 -11.85 -18.68
C GLY A 30 -1.63 -12.35 -19.51
N GLU A 31 -1.36 -11.66 -20.59
CA GLU A 31 -0.31 -11.99 -21.56
C GLU A 31 1.07 -11.49 -21.10
N ASN A 32 2.13 -12.17 -21.56
CA ASN A 32 3.53 -11.77 -21.36
C ASN A 32 3.94 -11.54 -19.91
N CYS A 33 3.32 -12.25 -18.96
CA CYS A 33 3.68 -12.17 -17.56
C CYS A 33 4.91 -13.03 -17.23
N LEU A 34 5.71 -12.57 -16.28
CA LEU A 34 6.84 -13.30 -15.71
C LEU A 34 6.55 -13.64 -14.25
N ILE A 35 6.34 -14.90 -13.95
CA ILE A 35 6.03 -15.39 -12.60
C ILE A 35 7.22 -16.18 -12.08
N GLY A 36 7.81 -15.74 -10.99
CA GLY A 36 8.98 -16.33 -10.35
C GLY A 36 8.71 -17.70 -9.71
N CYS A 37 9.68 -18.20 -8.95
CA CYS A 37 9.58 -19.49 -8.27
C CYS A 37 8.79 -19.37 -6.95
N ASN A 38 8.13 -20.45 -6.55
CA ASN A 38 7.37 -20.56 -5.29
C ASN A 38 6.27 -19.50 -5.13
N VAL A 39 5.77 -18.94 -6.22
CA VAL A 39 4.65 -17.97 -6.20
C VAL A 39 3.35 -18.72 -5.98
N VAL A 40 2.48 -18.17 -5.11
CA VAL A 40 1.15 -18.72 -4.84
C VAL A 40 0.11 -17.67 -5.21
N ILE A 41 -0.79 -18.03 -6.13
CA ILE A 41 -1.89 -17.15 -6.56
C ILE A 41 -3.20 -17.78 -6.17
N HIS A 42 -3.89 -17.17 -5.20
CA HIS A 42 -5.14 -17.66 -4.64
C HIS A 42 -6.31 -17.49 -5.59
N ALA A 43 -7.33 -18.34 -5.35
CA ALA A 43 -8.49 -18.49 -6.21
C ALA A 43 -9.16 -17.18 -6.63
N GLY A 44 -9.55 -17.11 -7.89
CA GLY A 44 -10.26 -15.98 -8.50
C GLY A 44 -9.43 -14.73 -8.76
N SER A 45 -8.16 -14.67 -8.30
CA SER A 45 -7.30 -13.50 -8.50
C SER A 45 -7.12 -13.17 -9.98
N ILE A 46 -7.04 -11.88 -10.28
CA ILE A 46 -6.91 -11.37 -11.65
C ILE A 46 -5.61 -10.58 -11.76
N ILE A 47 -4.79 -10.96 -12.71
CA ILE A 47 -3.51 -10.33 -13.01
C ILE A 47 -3.55 -9.86 -14.45
N GLY A 48 -3.27 -8.58 -14.69
CA GLY A 48 -3.22 -7.98 -16.01
C GLY A 48 -2.04 -8.45 -16.86
N ASP A 49 -1.83 -7.79 -17.97
CA ASP A 49 -0.76 -8.12 -18.94
C ASP A 49 0.58 -7.52 -18.52
N ASN A 50 1.67 -8.15 -18.98
CA ASN A 50 3.04 -7.66 -18.76
C ASN A 50 3.40 -7.45 -17.28
N VAL A 51 2.82 -8.25 -16.38
CA VAL A 51 3.11 -8.21 -14.96
C VAL A 51 4.29 -9.11 -14.64
N ARG A 52 5.23 -8.60 -13.84
CA ARG A 52 6.30 -9.37 -13.23
C ARG A 52 6.00 -9.63 -11.76
N ILE A 53 6.09 -10.88 -11.33
CA ILE A 53 5.97 -11.29 -9.94
C ILE A 53 7.21 -12.12 -9.58
N ASP A 54 8.02 -11.62 -8.67
CA ASP A 54 9.25 -12.30 -8.25
C ASP A 54 8.98 -13.39 -7.20
N ASP A 55 10.02 -14.11 -6.82
CA ASP A 55 9.99 -15.34 -6.06
C ASP A 55 9.31 -15.22 -4.69
N ASN A 56 8.69 -16.30 -4.24
CA ASN A 56 8.04 -16.46 -2.93
C ASN A 56 6.89 -15.46 -2.65
N THR A 57 6.34 -14.83 -3.67
CA THR A 57 5.26 -13.84 -3.54
C THR A 57 3.91 -14.53 -3.49
N ILE A 58 2.99 -13.99 -2.67
CA ILE A 58 1.65 -14.53 -2.45
C ILE A 58 0.60 -13.49 -2.84
N ILE A 59 -0.30 -13.86 -3.76
CA ILE A 59 -1.39 -12.99 -4.24
C ILE A 59 -2.74 -13.55 -3.80
N GLY A 60 -3.61 -12.70 -3.27
CA GLY A 60 -4.97 -13.06 -2.89
C GLY A 60 -5.07 -13.82 -1.56
N LYS A 61 -4.07 -13.68 -0.67
CA LYS A 61 -4.06 -14.33 0.63
C LYS A 61 -5.26 -13.93 1.48
N LEU A 62 -5.93 -14.90 2.10
CA LEU A 62 -6.96 -14.60 3.09
C LEU A 62 -6.34 -14.12 4.41
N PRO A 63 -6.92 -13.10 5.06
CA PRO A 63 -6.43 -12.64 6.34
C PRO A 63 -6.63 -13.69 7.44
N LEU A 64 -5.77 -13.62 8.46
CA LEU A 64 -5.89 -14.45 9.67
C LEU A 64 -6.41 -13.60 10.82
N SER A 65 -7.18 -14.20 11.70
CA SER A 65 -7.58 -13.57 12.96
C SER A 65 -7.17 -14.40 14.17
N SER A 66 -6.90 -13.72 15.26
CA SER A 66 -6.76 -14.34 16.57
C SER A 66 -8.12 -14.41 17.27
N PRO A 67 -8.39 -15.42 18.11
CA PRO A 67 -9.59 -15.42 18.98
C PRO A 67 -9.71 -14.16 19.86
N ARG A 68 -8.59 -13.50 20.11
CA ARG A 68 -8.53 -12.22 20.87
C ARG A 68 -8.68 -10.99 19.98
N SER A 69 -8.75 -11.17 18.66
CA SER A 69 -8.95 -10.06 17.74
C SER A 69 -10.37 -9.53 17.86
N ILE A 70 -10.49 -8.22 17.92
CA ILE A 70 -11.77 -7.52 17.89
C ILE A 70 -12.35 -7.44 16.48
N PHE A 71 -11.50 -7.60 15.46
CA PHE A 71 -11.91 -7.62 14.07
C PHE A 71 -12.18 -9.06 13.64
N LYS A 72 -13.39 -9.30 13.14
CA LYS A 72 -13.72 -10.55 12.46
C LYS A 72 -13.13 -10.48 11.06
N VAL A 73 -12.50 -11.58 10.63
CA VAL A 73 -12.07 -11.70 9.24
C VAL A 73 -13.31 -11.83 8.37
N PRO A 74 -13.48 -10.96 7.34
CA PRO A 74 -14.53 -11.16 6.35
C PRO A 74 -14.33 -12.51 5.64
N THR A 75 -15.41 -13.25 5.48
CA THR A 75 -15.39 -14.57 4.82
C THR A 75 -15.63 -14.51 3.32
N ASP A 76 -16.08 -13.35 2.82
CA ASP A 76 -16.55 -13.09 1.47
C ASP A 76 -15.72 -12.01 0.75
N LEU A 77 -14.42 -11.97 1.01
CA LEU A 77 -13.52 -11.03 0.34
C LEU A 77 -13.48 -11.30 -1.18
N ALA A 78 -13.60 -10.23 -1.96
CA ALA A 78 -13.39 -10.30 -3.39
C ALA A 78 -11.96 -10.80 -3.72
N PRO A 79 -11.74 -11.45 -4.86
CA PRO A 79 -10.40 -11.79 -5.32
C PRO A 79 -9.52 -10.55 -5.48
N ALA A 80 -8.20 -10.72 -5.30
CA ALA A 80 -7.24 -9.66 -5.58
C ALA A 80 -7.19 -9.34 -7.09
N LYS A 81 -7.04 -8.06 -7.42
CA LYS A 81 -6.88 -7.58 -8.80
C LYS A 81 -5.60 -6.76 -8.91
N ILE A 82 -4.79 -7.08 -9.90
CA ILE A 82 -3.52 -6.40 -10.20
C ILE A 82 -3.56 -5.95 -11.65
N GLY A 83 -3.42 -4.65 -11.88
CA GLY A 83 -3.39 -4.05 -13.20
C GLY A 83 -2.14 -4.40 -14.01
N SER A 84 -2.16 -4.08 -15.29
CA SER A 84 -1.09 -4.39 -16.24
C SER A 84 0.19 -3.60 -15.94
N PHE A 85 1.33 -4.12 -16.40
CA PHE A 85 2.66 -3.52 -16.26
C PHE A 85 3.13 -3.32 -14.81
N CYS A 86 2.53 -3.98 -13.84
CA CYS A 86 2.99 -3.96 -12.45
C CYS A 86 4.23 -4.83 -12.28
N GLN A 87 5.11 -4.41 -11.37
CA GLN A 87 6.27 -5.16 -10.92
C GLN A 87 6.15 -5.45 -9.42
N LEU A 88 6.08 -6.72 -9.06
CA LEU A 88 6.01 -7.18 -7.69
C LEU A 88 7.32 -7.89 -7.35
N GLY A 89 8.02 -7.39 -6.35
CA GLY A 89 9.27 -7.95 -5.85
C GLY A 89 9.08 -9.29 -5.13
N ALA A 90 10.18 -9.80 -4.60
CA ALA A 90 10.19 -11.07 -3.88
C ALA A 90 9.56 -10.95 -2.47
N ASN A 91 8.93 -12.04 -2.02
CA ASN A 91 8.30 -12.13 -0.69
C ASN A 91 7.20 -11.07 -0.45
N VAL A 92 6.57 -10.56 -1.48
CA VAL A 92 5.43 -9.65 -1.37
C VAL A 92 4.19 -10.44 -0.96
N VAL A 93 3.35 -9.85 -0.10
CA VAL A 93 2.07 -10.46 0.27
C VAL A 93 0.93 -9.49 -0.03
N ILE A 94 0.09 -9.84 -1.01
CA ILE A 94 -1.13 -9.09 -1.33
C ILE A 94 -2.33 -9.92 -0.89
N TYR A 95 -3.18 -9.30 -0.07
CA TYR A 95 -4.37 -9.98 0.45
C TYR A 95 -5.55 -9.90 -0.52
N ALA A 96 -6.54 -10.75 -0.29
CA ALA A 96 -7.82 -10.71 -0.98
C ALA A 96 -8.55 -9.37 -0.77
N GLY A 97 -9.40 -8.98 -1.70
CA GLY A 97 -10.09 -7.69 -1.69
C GLY A 97 -9.27 -6.51 -2.19
N CYS A 98 -7.97 -6.69 -2.47
CA CYS A 98 -7.14 -5.61 -3.00
C CYS A 98 -7.44 -5.33 -4.47
N GLU A 99 -7.45 -4.04 -4.83
CA GLU A 99 -7.49 -3.57 -6.21
C GLU A 99 -6.28 -2.64 -6.43
N ILE A 100 -5.37 -3.09 -7.29
CA ILE A 100 -4.12 -2.39 -7.61
C ILE A 100 -4.16 -2.00 -9.09
N GLY A 101 -4.03 -0.71 -9.38
CA GLY A 101 -4.00 -0.17 -10.74
C GLY A 101 -2.75 -0.57 -11.52
N GLU A 102 -2.50 0.11 -12.61
CA GLU A 102 -1.45 -0.23 -13.55
C GLU A 102 -0.10 0.41 -13.20
N ARG A 103 1.00 -0.18 -13.72
CA ARG A 103 2.35 0.40 -13.68
C ARG A 103 2.85 0.71 -12.25
N ASN A 104 2.44 -0.07 -11.28
CA ASN A 104 2.93 0.04 -9.92
C ASN A 104 4.19 -0.81 -9.72
N LEU A 105 5.13 -0.30 -8.94
CA LEU A 105 6.20 -1.09 -8.33
C LEU A 105 5.83 -1.38 -6.88
N ILE A 106 5.72 -2.65 -6.51
CA ILE A 106 5.58 -3.12 -5.12
C ILE A 106 6.81 -3.94 -4.81
N ALA A 107 7.75 -3.33 -4.09
CA ALA A 107 9.09 -3.88 -3.89
C ALA A 107 9.11 -4.99 -2.84
N ASP A 108 10.26 -5.63 -2.70
CA ASP A 108 10.46 -6.82 -1.87
C ASP A 108 9.92 -6.68 -0.45
N MET A 109 9.33 -7.75 0.06
CA MET A 109 8.78 -7.87 1.42
C MET A 109 7.65 -6.89 1.77
N ALA A 110 7.13 -6.13 0.81
CA ALA A 110 5.98 -5.27 1.06
C ALA A 110 4.72 -6.10 1.34
N THR A 111 3.84 -5.57 2.19
CA THR A 111 2.57 -6.20 2.54
C THR A 111 1.42 -5.24 2.25
N VAL A 112 0.43 -5.70 1.49
CA VAL A 112 -0.80 -4.95 1.19
C VAL A 112 -1.99 -5.74 1.73
N ARG A 113 -2.60 -5.24 2.82
CA ARG A 113 -3.69 -5.89 3.53
C ARG A 113 -5.00 -5.84 2.75
N GLU A 114 -5.99 -6.59 3.24
CA GLU A 114 -7.29 -6.76 2.60
C GLU A 114 -8.05 -5.44 2.36
N ASN A 115 -8.81 -5.38 1.28
CA ASN A 115 -9.64 -4.22 0.90
C ASN A 115 -8.85 -2.91 0.70
N VAL A 116 -7.59 -3.00 0.34
CA VAL A 116 -6.78 -1.85 -0.06
C VAL A 116 -7.02 -1.53 -1.53
N ARG A 117 -7.12 -0.25 -1.85
CA ARG A 117 -7.16 0.27 -3.22
C ARG A 117 -5.94 1.12 -3.49
N ILE A 118 -5.22 0.80 -4.54
CA ILE A 118 -4.03 1.53 -4.99
C ILE A 118 -4.26 1.93 -6.46
N GLY A 119 -4.15 3.20 -6.76
CA GLY A 119 -4.19 3.71 -8.14
C GLY A 119 -3.00 3.25 -8.97
N SER A 120 -2.56 4.05 -9.90
CA SER A 120 -1.52 3.72 -10.88
C SER A 120 -0.23 4.50 -10.66
N LEU A 121 0.89 4.00 -11.21
CA LEU A 121 2.20 4.67 -11.21
C LEU A 121 2.77 4.91 -9.80
N ASN A 122 2.40 4.11 -8.83
CA ASN A 122 2.94 4.22 -7.47
C ASN A 122 4.20 3.39 -7.28
N ILE A 123 5.03 3.81 -6.34
CA ILE A 123 6.17 3.06 -5.82
C ILE A 123 5.88 2.72 -4.36
N VAL A 124 5.72 1.45 -4.06
CA VAL A 124 5.65 0.90 -2.71
C VAL A 124 6.98 0.24 -2.42
N GLY A 125 7.81 0.89 -1.61
CA GLY A 125 9.18 0.50 -1.31
C GLY A 125 9.28 -0.79 -0.51
N ARG A 126 10.50 -1.25 -0.29
CA ARG A 126 10.77 -2.51 0.41
C ARG A 126 10.22 -2.49 1.83
N ASN A 127 9.62 -3.61 2.25
CA ASN A 127 9.08 -3.80 3.60
C ASN A 127 8.09 -2.70 4.04
N VAL A 128 7.42 -2.06 3.08
CA VAL A 128 6.31 -1.16 3.37
C VAL A 128 5.09 -1.98 3.77
N SER A 129 4.42 -1.57 4.84
CA SER A 129 3.16 -2.17 5.28
C SER A 129 2.00 -1.21 5.00
N ILE A 130 1.06 -1.64 4.17
CA ILE A 130 -0.19 -0.92 3.91
C ILE A 130 -1.32 -1.74 4.54
N GLU A 131 -1.94 -1.17 5.58
CA GLU A 131 -2.98 -1.84 6.34
C GLU A 131 -4.34 -1.80 5.63
N ASN A 132 -5.29 -2.58 6.14
CA ASN A 132 -6.61 -2.76 5.53
C ASN A 132 -7.43 -1.46 5.39
N PHE A 133 -8.29 -1.41 4.38
CA PHE A 133 -9.16 -0.27 4.04
C PHE A 133 -8.42 1.04 3.75
N VAL A 134 -7.17 0.96 3.32
CA VAL A 134 -6.42 2.12 2.84
C VAL A 134 -6.77 2.38 1.38
N THR A 135 -6.93 3.66 1.03
CA THR A 135 -7.10 4.12 -0.35
C THR A 135 -5.93 5.00 -0.74
N ILE A 136 -5.28 4.68 -1.84
CA ILE A 136 -4.11 5.39 -2.38
C ILE A 136 -4.41 5.78 -3.82
N GLY A 137 -4.21 7.05 -4.15
CA GLY A 137 -4.32 7.59 -5.51
C GLY A 137 -3.14 7.21 -6.40
N ASP A 138 -2.81 8.09 -7.32
CA ASP A 138 -1.79 7.87 -8.34
C ASP A 138 -0.44 8.54 -8.00
N ARG A 139 0.65 8.02 -8.57
CA ARG A 139 1.98 8.65 -8.54
C ARG A 139 2.54 8.91 -7.15
N ASN A 140 2.18 8.09 -6.18
CA ASN A 140 2.71 8.18 -4.82
C ASN A 140 4.00 7.39 -4.67
N LYS A 141 4.81 7.78 -3.70
CA LYS A 141 6.03 7.09 -3.36
C LYS A 141 6.13 6.84 -1.86
N PHE A 142 6.14 5.57 -1.48
CA PHE A 142 6.32 5.10 -0.12
C PHE A 142 7.70 4.46 -0.01
N GLU A 143 8.56 5.00 0.82
CA GLU A 143 9.91 4.52 0.99
C GLU A 143 10.01 3.39 2.02
N THR A 144 11.15 2.71 1.99
CA THR A 144 11.47 1.52 2.78
C THR A 144 11.03 1.62 4.25
N ASN A 145 10.41 0.55 4.76
CA ASN A 145 9.96 0.41 6.15
C ASN A 145 8.88 1.41 6.61
N SER A 146 8.21 2.13 5.72
CA SER A 146 7.09 2.96 6.14
C SER A 146 5.84 2.12 6.44
N TYR A 147 5.05 2.57 7.41
CA TYR A 147 3.83 1.91 7.86
C TYR A 147 2.63 2.83 7.68
N ILE A 148 1.69 2.41 6.86
CA ILE A 148 0.44 3.14 6.57
C ILE A 148 -0.71 2.41 7.28
N THR A 149 -1.22 3.03 8.32
CA THR A 149 -2.25 2.47 9.19
C THR A 149 -3.59 2.31 8.45
N ALA A 150 -4.42 1.40 8.94
CA ALA A 150 -5.77 1.14 8.41
C ALA A 150 -6.64 2.40 8.35
N TYR A 151 -7.56 2.44 7.39
CA TYR A 151 -8.50 3.54 7.14
C TYR A 151 -7.84 4.85 6.70
N SER A 152 -6.59 4.82 6.24
CA SER A 152 -5.90 5.99 5.71
C SER A 152 -6.32 6.28 4.27
N THR A 153 -6.25 7.55 3.91
CA THR A 153 -6.43 8.02 2.53
C THR A 153 -5.20 8.79 2.10
N VAL A 154 -4.61 8.40 0.97
CA VAL A 154 -3.48 9.09 0.36
C VAL A 154 -3.90 9.52 -1.03
N GLU A 155 -3.98 10.81 -1.27
CA GLU A 155 -4.27 11.38 -2.60
C GLU A 155 -3.04 11.24 -3.51
N ASP A 156 -3.04 11.91 -4.66
CA ASP A 156 -1.98 11.76 -5.65
C ASP A 156 -0.69 12.50 -5.29
N TYR A 157 0.42 12.05 -5.86
CA TYR A 157 1.74 12.68 -5.78
C TYR A 157 2.29 12.87 -4.37
N CYS A 158 1.87 12.06 -3.41
CA CYS A 158 2.40 12.12 -2.06
C CYS A 158 3.74 11.38 -1.95
N PHE A 159 4.57 11.85 -1.03
CA PHE A 159 5.84 11.23 -0.70
C PHE A 159 5.90 10.87 0.79
N VAL A 160 6.18 9.61 1.08
CA VAL A 160 6.36 9.09 2.43
C VAL A 160 7.78 8.54 2.55
N ALA A 161 8.63 9.21 3.31
CA ALA A 161 10.03 8.84 3.47
C ALA A 161 10.23 7.56 4.30
N PRO A 162 11.45 7.00 4.33
CA PRO A 162 11.72 5.77 5.07
C PRO A 162 11.35 5.84 6.56
N CYS A 163 10.87 4.71 7.09
CA CYS A 163 10.57 4.53 8.51
C CYS A 163 9.50 5.50 9.08
N VAL A 164 8.67 6.08 8.23
CA VAL A 164 7.50 6.85 8.70
C VAL A 164 6.49 5.89 9.32
N ALA A 165 5.93 6.27 10.48
CA ALA A 165 4.88 5.52 11.14
C ALA A 165 3.60 6.35 11.26
N THR A 166 2.47 5.76 10.86
CA THR A 166 1.14 6.35 11.07
C THR A 166 0.33 5.49 12.05
N SER A 167 -0.64 6.06 12.74
CA SER A 167 -1.49 5.33 13.66
C SER A 167 -2.97 5.73 13.54
N ASN A 168 -3.88 4.85 13.99
CA ASN A 168 -5.32 5.03 13.87
C ASN A 168 -6.10 4.89 15.20
N ASP A 169 -5.41 4.62 16.31
CA ASP A 169 -6.02 4.38 17.62
C ASP A 169 -5.38 5.26 18.71
N ASN A 170 -6.11 6.30 19.16
CA ASN A 170 -5.68 7.17 20.25
C ASN A 170 -5.79 6.51 21.64
N TYR A 171 -6.49 5.38 21.74
CA TYR A 171 -6.79 4.72 23.02
C TYR A 171 -5.81 3.58 23.33
N MET A 172 -4.94 3.22 22.38
CA MET A 172 -3.93 2.17 22.51
C MET A 172 -4.51 0.87 23.12
N ALA A 173 -5.62 0.42 22.55
CA ALA A 173 -6.35 -0.81 22.93
C ALA A 173 -7.01 -0.81 24.32
N ARG A 174 -7.16 0.31 25.00
CA ARG A 174 -7.67 0.33 26.39
C ARG A 174 -9.15 0.59 26.55
N ASP A 175 -9.76 1.48 25.77
CA ASP A 175 -11.16 1.87 25.91
C ASP A 175 -12.01 1.23 24.80
N LYS A 176 -13.24 0.79 25.11
CA LYS A 176 -14.17 0.26 24.11
C LYS A 176 -14.69 1.34 23.17
N ALA A 177 -14.74 2.60 23.59
CA ALA A 177 -15.11 3.72 22.74
C ALA A 177 -14.20 3.85 21.51
N ARG A 178 -12.99 3.31 21.54
CA ARG A 178 -12.07 3.29 20.39
C ARG A 178 -12.68 2.72 19.12
N PHE A 179 -13.63 1.78 19.22
CA PHE A 179 -14.24 1.13 18.07
C PHE A 179 -15.01 2.10 17.18
N ASP A 180 -15.54 3.18 17.75
CA ASP A 180 -16.24 4.23 17.05
C ASP A 180 -15.29 5.35 16.58
N HIS A 181 -14.01 5.28 16.96
CA HIS A 181 -13.05 6.36 16.76
C HIS A 181 -11.78 5.98 15.99
N PHE A 182 -11.72 4.76 15.43
CA PHE A 182 -10.61 4.40 14.54
C PHE A 182 -10.60 5.34 13.33
N LYS A 183 -9.50 6.04 13.16
CA LYS A 183 -9.36 6.97 12.04
C LYS A 183 -7.92 6.98 11.55
N GLY A 184 -7.73 6.56 10.30
CA GLY A 184 -6.45 6.66 9.62
C GLY A 184 -6.02 8.10 9.37
N VAL A 185 -4.88 8.28 8.78
CA VAL A 185 -4.36 9.58 8.38
C VAL A 185 -4.85 9.94 6.97
N THR A 186 -4.90 11.24 6.66
CA THR A 186 -5.20 11.72 5.31
C THR A 186 -4.02 12.52 4.79
N LEU A 187 -3.45 12.09 3.68
CA LEU A 187 -2.44 12.83 2.93
C LEU A 187 -3.13 13.41 1.69
N LYS A 188 -3.21 14.73 1.65
CA LYS A 188 -3.73 15.47 0.51
C LYS A 188 -2.69 15.57 -0.60
N ARG A 189 -3.14 15.91 -1.80
CA ARG A 189 -2.32 15.95 -3.01
C ARG A 189 -0.99 16.68 -2.78
N GLY A 190 0.13 16.04 -3.13
CA GLY A 190 1.46 16.60 -2.98
C GLY A 190 2.01 16.63 -1.55
N ALA A 191 1.30 16.07 -0.57
CA ALA A 191 1.78 15.99 0.81
C ALA A 191 3.09 15.19 0.92
N ARG A 192 4.01 15.64 1.79
CA ARG A 192 5.32 15.01 1.96
C ARG A 192 5.62 14.76 3.43
N ILE A 193 6.09 13.56 3.76
CA ILE A 193 6.44 13.18 5.13
C ILE A 193 7.91 12.77 5.16
N GLY A 194 8.69 13.45 5.98
CA GLY A 194 10.13 13.21 6.17
C GLY A 194 10.43 11.95 6.99
N VAL A 195 11.67 11.48 6.88
CA VAL A 195 12.15 10.23 7.50
C VAL A 195 11.88 10.18 9.01
N ASN A 196 11.47 9.00 9.51
CA ASN A 196 11.18 8.76 10.94
C ASN A 196 10.10 9.66 11.57
N ALA A 197 9.28 10.35 10.78
CA ALA A 197 8.17 11.11 11.33
C ALA A 197 7.04 10.18 11.79
N THR A 198 6.29 10.62 12.81
CA THR A 198 5.12 9.92 13.35
C THR A 198 3.87 10.77 13.14
N ILE A 199 2.84 10.18 12.56
CA ILE A 199 1.55 10.86 12.33
C ILE A 199 0.49 10.22 13.23
N LEU A 200 -0.09 11.01 14.12
CA LEU A 200 -1.11 10.53 15.06
C LEU A 200 -2.48 10.32 14.39
N PRO A 201 -3.38 9.55 15.01
CA PRO A 201 -4.65 9.16 14.43
C PRO A 201 -5.50 10.35 13.96
N GLY A 202 -6.09 10.20 12.77
CA GLY A 202 -7.03 11.14 12.20
C GLY A 202 -6.43 12.45 11.71
N LYS A 203 -5.09 12.58 11.65
CA LYS A 203 -4.45 13.82 11.19
C LYS A 203 -4.50 13.96 9.67
N VAL A 204 -4.61 15.20 9.23
CA VAL A 204 -4.63 15.58 7.82
C VAL A 204 -3.35 16.35 7.51
N ILE A 205 -2.66 15.95 6.45
CA ILE A 205 -1.60 16.72 5.83
C ILE A 205 -2.21 17.36 4.59
N GLU A 206 -2.44 18.66 4.64
CA GLU A 206 -3.11 19.43 3.57
C GLU A 206 -2.22 19.51 2.31
N PRO A 207 -2.76 19.96 1.15
CA PRO A 207 -2.00 19.97 -0.10
C PRO A 207 -0.64 20.65 0.02
N ASP A 208 0.40 20.02 -0.51
CA ASP A 208 1.80 20.44 -0.39
C ASP A 208 2.31 20.60 1.04
N GLY A 209 1.51 20.23 2.04
CA GLY A 209 1.96 20.20 3.43
C GLY A 209 3.14 19.26 3.61
N THR A 210 4.14 19.70 4.35
CA THR A 210 5.40 18.95 4.52
C THR A 210 5.70 18.74 5.99
N VAL A 211 5.94 17.49 6.35
CA VAL A 211 6.37 17.09 7.69
C VAL A 211 7.88 16.88 7.67
N ALA A 212 8.63 17.61 8.48
CA ALA A 212 10.08 17.45 8.56
C ALA A 212 10.46 16.12 9.23
N ALA A 213 11.67 15.66 8.97
CA ALA A 213 12.21 14.42 9.54
C ALA A 213 12.11 14.40 11.08
N GLY A 214 11.74 13.24 11.64
CA GLY A 214 11.60 13.02 13.09
C GLY A 214 10.49 13.79 13.79
N ALA A 215 9.61 14.48 13.06
CA ALA A 215 8.52 15.22 13.66
C ALA A 215 7.38 14.32 14.16
N VAL A 216 6.69 14.73 15.24
CA VAL A 216 5.48 14.07 15.74
C VAL A 216 4.27 14.96 15.47
N VAL A 217 3.46 14.57 14.49
CA VAL A 217 2.29 15.33 14.04
C VAL A 217 1.07 15.00 14.91
N SER A 218 0.72 15.93 15.79
CA SER A 218 -0.44 15.84 16.70
C SER A 218 -1.60 16.78 16.32
N ARG A 219 -1.42 17.61 15.28
CA ARG A 219 -2.42 18.50 14.70
C ARG A 219 -2.31 18.45 13.19
N ASP A 220 -3.36 18.84 12.48
CA ASP A 220 -3.34 18.89 11.02
C ASP A 220 -2.24 19.83 10.52
N VAL A 221 -1.63 19.48 9.40
CA VAL A 221 -0.56 20.27 8.77
C VAL A 221 -1.18 21.15 7.70
N PRO A 222 -1.07 22.50 7.82
CA PRO A 222 -1.68 23.39 6.84
C PRO A 222 -1.04 23.28 5.45
N SER A 223 -1.83 23.61 4.43
CA SER A 223 -1.38 23.62 3.03
C SER A 223 -0.14 24.48 2.84
N GLY A 224 0.82 23.98 2.07
CA GLY A 224 2.05 24.68 1.73
C GLY A 224 2.95 25.03 2.92
N LYS A 225 2.75 24.44 4.09
CA LYS A 225 3.59 24.68 5.28
C LYS A 225 4.51 23.50 5.57
N ILE A 226 5.70 23.81 6.05
CA ILE A 226 6.61 22.84 6.66
C ILE A 226 6.41 22.86 8.17
N VAL A 227 6.17 21.68 8.77
CA VAL A 227 6.10 21.53 10.23
C VAL A 227 7.29 20.73 10.75
N LEU A 228 7.76 21.05 11.97
CA LEU A 228 8.93 20.43 12.60
C LEU A 228 8.71 20.25 14.10
N GLY A 229 9.33 19.23 14.68
CA GLY A 229 9.48 19.01 16.12
C GLY A 229 8.48 18.03 16.71
N SER A 230 8.50 17.88 18.04
CA SER A 230 7.62 17.02 18.83
C SER A 230 7.09 17.81 20.04
N PRO A 231 5.82 18.23 20.04
CA PRO A 231 4.87 18.14 18.93
C PRO A 231 5.25 19.04 17.75
N ALA A 232 4.89 18.61 16.54
CA ALA A 232 5.17 19.37 15.32
C ALA A 232 4.45 20.73 15.32
N LYS A 233 5.20 21.79 14.94
CA LYS A 233 4.70 23.15 14.81
C LYS A 233 5.11 23.74 13.46
N PRO A 234 4.36 24.68 12.89
CA PRO A 234 4.76 25.39 11.67
C PRO A 234 6.14 26.00 11.81
N LEU A 235 7.00 25.75 10.82
CA LEU A 235 8.36 26.26 10.74
C LEU A 235 8.47 27.41 9.72
N ARG A 236 8.03 27.15 8.48
CA ARG A 236 8.08 28.09 7.36
C ARG A 236 7.19 27.60 6.22
N ASP A 237 7.06 28.40 5.18
CA ASP A 237 6.42 27.99 3.94
C ASP A 237 7.27 26.99 3.16
N VAL A 238 6.61 26.16 2.39
CA VAL A 238 7.27 25.32 1.37
C VAL A 238 7.81 26.28 0.30
N PRO A 239 9.09 26.18 -0.09
CA PRO A 239 9.64 26.98 -1.19
C PRO A 239 8.86 26.75 -2.49
N ASP A 240 8.61 27.82 -3.25
CA ASP A 240 7.83 27.75 -4.51
C ASP A 240 8.37 26.67 -5.47
N ALA A 241 9.69 26.56 -5.59
CA ALA A 241 10.32 25.54 -6.42
C ALA A 241 10.02 24.08 -5.98
N GLN A 242 9.47 23.88 -4.79
CA GLN A 242 9.12 22.56 -4.24
C GLN A 242 7.60 22.31 -4.22
N LEU A 243 6.77 23.28 -4.60
CA LEU A 243 5.34 23.06 -4.77
C LEU A 243 5.08 22.07 -5.91
N LEU A 244 4.04 21.27 -5.78
CA LEU A 244 3.72 20.24 -6.75
C LEU A 244 3.46 20.82 -8.14
N GLU A 245 2.77 21.94 -8.23
CA GLU A 245 2.47 22.60 -9.51
C GLU A 245 3.71 22.92 -10.35
N ASN A 246 4.85 23.17 -9.69
CA ASN A 246 6.14 23.43 -10.34
C ASN A 246 6.97 22.17 -10.63
N ASN A 247 6.40 20.97 -10.40
CA ASN A 247 7.11 19.69 -10.51
C ASN A 247 6.29 18.59 -11.21
N LEU A 248 5.15 18.89 -11.81
CA LEU A 248 4.26 17.89 -12.42
C LEU A 248 4.86 17.18 -13.64
N ASP A 249 5.76 17.84 -14.36
CA ASP A 249 6.34 17.36 -15.62
C ASP A 249 7.75 16.77 -15.50
N LYS A 250 8.17 16.42 -14.29
CA LYS A 250 9.52 15.90 -14.01
C LYS A 250 9.53 14.42 -13.69
#